data_ad9e85fe66166a418239d8909a7ccbc5
#
_entry.id   ad9e85fe66166a418239d8909a7ccbc5
#
_cell.length_a   1.000
_cell.length_b   1.000
_cell.length_c   1.000
_cell.angle_alpha   90.00
_cell.angle_beta   90.00
_cell.angle_gamma   90.00
#
_symmetry.space_group_name_H-M   'P 1'
#
loop_
_entity.id
_entity.type
_entity.pdbx_description
1 polymer ?
#
loop_
_entity_poly.entity_id
_entity_poly.type
_entity_poly.pdbx_seq_one_letter_code
_entity_poly.pdbx_strand_id
1 'polypeptide(L)'
;YFIAPEHSPNANRMIPEIGSMKPGFTIQLLQVKRTNQTPNSSFFDRLINGEEDVYTFIPITSYTIKGSDIHYQKYIDEGITEPGAMPLSLVANNPVIKQTYYAGTDKFGRDMLSRLIIGVRVSLGVGLIAVLLSLTIGILLGALAGFYRGWIDDCIMWFINVIWSIPTLLLVFAITLVLGKGFWQVFIAVGLTMWVNVARLVRGQVMAIKNREFIEATRVLGYSDMRTIFIHILPNIIGPVLVIAAINFAS
;
A
#
# COMPACT_ATOMS: atom_id res chain seq x y z
N TYR A 1 7.68 12.55 -1.67
CA TYR A 1 6.60 13.36 -1.09
C TYR A 1 5.29 12.74 -1.47
N PHE A 2 4.89 11.99 -0.67
CA PHE A 2 4.00 10.88 -0.75
C PHE A 2 2.58 11.38 -0.51
N ILE A 3 1.85 11.43 -1.56
CA ILE A 3 0.44 11.66 -1.79
C ILE A 3 -0.30 11.94 -0.47
N ALA A 4 -0.36 13.20 -0.19
CA ALA A 4 -1.04 14.00 0.81
C ALA A 4 -1.71 13.24 1.97
N PRO A 5 -1.14 13.26 3.18
CA PRO A 5 -1.82 12.83 4.39
C PRO A 5 -3.14 13.59 4.61
N GLU A 6 -3.28 14.77 4.04
CA GLU A 6 -4.46 15.62 4.01
C GLU A 6 -5.74 14.96 3.45
N HIS A 7 -5.60 13.95 2.58
CA HIS A 7 -6.74 13.18 2.06
C HIS A 7 -7.19 12.04 2.97
N SER A 8 -6.39 11.66 3.97
CA SER A 8 -6.73 10.55 4.87
C SER A 8 -8.01 10.81 5.68
N PRO A 9 -8.22 12.00 6.28
CA PRO A 9 -9.45 12.31 6.97
C PRO A 9 -10.67 12.18 6.07
N ASN A 10 -10.61 12.77 4.86
CA ASN A 10 -11.72 12.74 3.91
C ASN A 10 -12.06 11.32 3.41
N ALA A 11 -11.05 10.48 3.20
CA ALA A 11 -11.24 9.10 2.76
C ALA A 11 -11.92 8.21 3.79
N ASN A 12 -11.70 8.48 5.08
CA ASN A 12 -12.21 7.69 6.20
C ASN A 12 -13.49 8.26 6.80
N ARG A 13 -13.81 9.53 6.49
CA ARG A 13 -15.01 10.21 7.00
C ARG A 13 -16.26 9.54 6.46
N MET A 14 -17.08 8.99 7.36
CA MET A 14 -18.37 8.38 7.04
C MET A 14 -19.49 9.37 7.31
N ILE A 15 -20.27 9.69 6.29
CA ILE A 15 -21.47 10.53 6.39
C ILE A 15 -22.59 9.78 5.65
N PRO A 16 -23.31 8.87 6.32
CA PRO A 16 -24.27 7.99 5.67
C PRO A 16 -25.36 8.71 4.87
N GLU A 17 -25.74 9.91 5.31
CA GLU A 17 -26.77 10.73 4.68
C GLU A 17 -26.42 11.16 3.25
N ILE A 18 -25.12 11.20 2.89
CA ILE A 18 -24.65 11.51 1.54
C ILE A 18 -24.09 10.28 0.83
N GLY A 19 -24.66 9.11 1.13
CA GLY A 19 -24.26 7.85 0.50
C GLY A 19 -24.59 7.81 -0.99
N SER A 20 -23.68 7.29 -1.81
CA SER A 20 -23.87 7.04 -3.27
C SER A 20 -24.19 8.29 -4.10
N MET A 21 -23.67 9.46 -3.70
CA MET A 21 -23.83 10.70 -4.46
C MET A 21 -23.00 10.70 -5.75
N LYS A 22 -23.53 11.35 -6.80
CA LYS A 22 -22.88 11.44 -8.11
C LYS A 22 -21.60 12.29 -8.09
N PRO A 23 -20.69 12.08 -9.04
CA PRO A 23 -19.54 12.96 -9.23
C PRO A 23 -19.94 14.43 -9.36
N GLY A 24 -19.20 15.32 -8.68
CA GLY A 24 -19.47 16.74 -8.63
C GLY A 24 -20.48 17.19 -7.58
N PHE A 25 -21.01 16.26 -6.76
CA PHE A 25 -21.91 16.62 -5.66
C PHE A 25 -21.23 17.56 -4.67
N THR A 26 -21.96 18.61 -4.26
CA THR A 26 -21.46 19.65 -3.36
C THR A 26 -22.44 19.86 -2.22
N ILE A 27 -21.94 19.89 -0.99
CA ILE A 27 -22.75 20.10 0.21
C ILE A 27 -22.01 20.96 1.23
N GLN A 28 -22.75 21.59 2.12
CA GLN A 28 -22.19 22.27 3.30
C GLN A 28 -22.07 21.28 4.44
N LEU A 29 -20.92 21.31 5.14
CA LEU A 29 -20.64 20.46 6.30
C LEU A 29 -20.41 21.35 7.52
N LEU A 30 -21.18 21.11 8.57
CA LEU A 30 -21.00 21.73 9.89
C LEU A 30 -19.91 20.97 10.64
N GLN A 31 -18.88 21.68 11.11
CA GLN A 31 -17.73 21.13 11.82
C GLN A 31 -17.97 21.17 13.33
N VAL A 32 -18.18 20.02 13.96
CA VAL A 32 -18.40 19.87 15.40
C VAL A 32 -17.13 19.33 16.06
N LYS A 33 -16.64 19.97 17.11
CA LYS A 33 -15.46 19.53 17.86
C LYS A 33 -15.68 18.17 18.49
N ARG A 34 -14.72 17.25 18.33
CA ARG A 34 -14.74 15.96 19.06
C ARG A 34 -14.27 16.14 20.49
N THR A 35 -14.97 15.53 21.44
CA THR A 35 -14.66 15.59 22.88
C THR A 35 -13.39 14.80 23.23
N ASN A 36 -13.05 13.76 22.44
CA ASN A 36 -11.86 12.94 22.64
C ASN A 36 -10.85 13.23 21.53
N GLN A 37 -9.98 14.21 21.73
CA GLN A 37 -8.82 14.41 20.86
C GLN A 37 -7.72 13.46 21.31
N THR A 38 -7.31 12.54 20.43
CA THR A 38 -6.05 11.80 20.59
C THR A 38 -4.88 12.75 20.33
N PRO A 39 -3.86 12.77 21.20
CA PRO A 39 -2.72 13.67 21.01
C PRO A 39 -1.95 13.31 19.75
N ASN A 40 -1.34 14.32 19.15
CA ASN A 40 -0.50 14.29 17.95
C ASN A 40 0.20 12.94 17.71
N SER A 41 -0.25 12.22 16.70
CA SER A 41 0.43 11.03 16.21
C SER A 41 1.82 11.39 15.66
N SER A 42 2.82 10.54 15.93
CA SER A 42 4.18 10.67 15.39
C SER A 42 4.15 10.74 13.86
N PHE A 43 5.15 11.37 13.23
CA PHE A 43 5.28 11.42 11.77
C PHE A 43 5.14 10.05 11.10
N PHE A 44 5.76 9.01 11.70
CA PHE A 44 5.65 7.63 11.21
C PHE A 44 4.23 7.04 11.39
N ASP A 45 3.55 7.40 12.46
CA ASP A 45 2.19 6.97 12.72
C ASP A 45 1.20 7.57 11.71
N ARG A 46 1.35 8.87 11.38
CA ARG A 46 0.60 9.52 10.30
C ARG A 46 0.87 8.92 8.93
N LEU A 47 2.11 8.46 8.68
CA LEU A 47 2.47 7.78 7.43
C LEU A 47 1.78 6.42 7.29
N ILE A 48 1.61 5.68 8.39
CA ILE A 48 1.08 4.30 8.40
C ILE A 48 -0.43 4.31 8.55
N ASN A 49 -0.94 5.04 9.54
CA ASN A 49 -2.35 5.00 9.95
C ASN A 49 -3.19 6.15 9.36
N GLY A 50 -2.53 7.14 8.76
CA GLY A 50 -3.18 8.36 8.26
C GLY A 50 -3.43 9.39 9.36
N GLU A 51 -4.06 10.49 8.98
CA GLU A 51 -4.45 11.57 9.90
C GLU A 51 -5.91 11.37 10.31
N GLU A 52 -6.22 11.46 11.59
CA GLU A 52 -7.60 11.38 12.09
C GLU A 52 -8.32 12.71 11.97
N ASP A 53 -9.63 12.66 11.69
CA ASP A 53 -10.48 13.86 11.71
C ASP A 53 -10.57 14.47 13.10
N VAL A 54 -10.21 15.73 13.21
CA VAL A 54 -10.34 16.53 14.46
C VAL A 54 -11.78 16.90 14.75
N TYR A 55 -12.64 16.89 13.73
CA TYR A 55 -14.05 17.28 13.79
C TYR A 55 -14.97 16.12 13.41
N THR A 56 -16.19 16.17 13.91
CA THR A 56 -17.33 15.43 13.36
C THR A 56 -18.06 16.33 12.37
N PHE A 57 -18.51 15.79 11.26
CA PHE A 57 -19.14 16.55 10.18
C PHE A 57 -20.61 16.19 10.06
N ILE A 58 -21.46 17.21 10.06
CA ILE A 58 -22.92 17.08 9.86
C ILE A 58 -23.24 17.72 8.51
N PRO A 59 -23.84 16.99 7.54
CA PRO A 59 -24.26 17.57 6.28
C PRO A 59 -25.46 18.50 6.50
N ILE A 60 -25.39 19.73 5.97
CA ILE A 60 -26.43 20.74 6.16
C ILE A 60 -26.78 21.41 4.82
N THR A 61 -28.02 21.87 4.72
CA THR A 61 -28.50 22.65 3.57
C THR A 61 -28.45 24.15 3.83
N SER A 62 -28.73 24.58 5.06
CA SER A 62 -28.70 25.97 5.48
C SER A 62 -28.39 26.09 6.97
N TYR A 63 -27.93 27.26 7.38
CA TYR A 63 -27.73 27.58 8.80
C TYR A 63 -27.95 29.05 9.09
N THR A 64 -28.26 29.35 10.35
CA THR A 64 -28.36 30.70 10.88
C THR A 64 -27.80 30.76 12.32
N ILE A 65 -27.03 31.80 12.61
CA ILE A 65 -26.48 32.02 13.95
C ILE A 65 -27.44 32.96 14.70
N LYS A 66 -27.94 32.52 15.86
CA LYS A 66 -28.81 33.31 16.75
C LYS A 66 -28.22 33.32 18.14
N GLY A 67 -27.65 34.46 18.53
CA GLY A 67 -27.00 34.59 19.83
C GLY A 67 -25.80 33.65 20.02
N SER A 68 -25.85 32.76 21.00
CA SER A 68 -24.83 31.77 21.31
C SER A 68 -24.99 30.44 20.57
N ASP A 69 -26.06 30.29 19.77
CA ASP A 69 -26.40 29.01 19.13
C ASP A 69 -26.39 29.11 17.60
N ILE A 70 -26.01 28.00 16.95
CA ILE A 70 -26.17 27.79 15.55
C ILE A 70 -27.38 26.87 15.29
N HIS A 71 -28.34 27.40 14.56
CA HIS A 71 -29.49 26.65 14.05
C HIS A 71 -29.20 26.23 12.63
N TYR A 72 -29.41 24.95 12.30
CA TYR A 72 -29.09 24.37 10.97
C TYR A 72 -30.21 23.43 10.51
N GLN A 73 -30.30 23.22 9.21
CA GLN A 73 -31.11 22.19 8.59
C GLN A 73 -30.20 21.05 8.16
N LYS A 74 -30.23 19.94 8.91
CA LYS A 74 -29.48 18.74 8.60
C LYS A 74 -30.03 18.13 7.31
N TYR A 75 -29.14 17.80 6.37
CA TYR A 75 -29.49 17.06 5.17
C TYR A 75 -29.68 15.58 5.52
N ILE A 76 -30.80 15.00 5.16
CA ILE A 76 -31.09 13.56 5.33
C ILE A 76 -31.15 12.88 3.96
N ASP A 77 -31.89 13.45 3.00
CA ASP A 77 -32.04 12.95 1.64
C ASP A 77 -32.48 14.08 0.72
N GLU A 78 -32.59 13.83 -0.61
CA GLU A 78 -33.09 14.84 -1.56
C GLU A 78 -34.46 15.39 -1.13
N GLY A 79 -34.46 16.67 -0.77
CA GLY A 79 -35.68 17.37 -0.33
C GLY A 79 -36.09 17.12 1.14
N ILE A 80 -35.41 16.27 1.88
CA ILE A 80 -35.71 15.98 3.29
C ILE A 80 -34.62 16.58 4.18
N THR A 81 -35.04 17.47 5.08
CA THR A 81 -34.15 18.10 6.05
C THR A 81 -34.74 17.99 7.44
N GLU A 82 -33.87 17.96 8.45
CA GLU A 82 -34.24 17.94 9.86
C GLU A 82 -33.67 19.16 10.59
N PRO A 83 -34.47 19.94 11.31
CA PRO A 83 -33.98 21.09 12.05
C PRO A 83 -33.12 20.65 13.26
N GLY A 84 -31.97 21.30 13.43
CA GLY A 84 -31.09 21.10 14.57
C GLY A 84 -30.58 22.43 15.11
N ALA A 85 -30.18 22.42 16.38
CA ALA A 85 -29.51 23.55 17.01
C ALA A 85 -28.43 23.06 17.97
N MET A 86 -27.32 23.80 18.08
CA MET A 86 -26.25 23.52 19.02
C MET A 86 -25.49 24.80 19.42
N PRO A 87 -24.85 24.80 20.61
CA PRO A 87 -24.03 25.94 21.04
C PRO A 87 -22.81 26.16 20.11
N LEU A 88 -22.49 27.41 19.83
CA LEU A 88 -21.32 27.81 19.05
C LEU A 88 -19.99 27.35 19.69
N SER A 89 -19.94 27.11 20.99
CA SER A 89 -18.78 26.59 21.71
C SER A 89 -18.34 25.18 21.23
N LEU A 90 -19.32 24.39 20.76
CA LEU A 90 -19.09 23.02 20.29
C LEU A 90 -18.66 22.95 18.83
N VAL A 91 -18.75 24.03 18.07
CA VAL A 91 -18.36 24.06 16.67
C VAL A 91 -16.96 24.67 16.48
N ALA A 92 -16.37 24.45 15.32
CA ALA A 92 -15.09 25.04 14.93
C ALA A 92 -15.19 26.57 14.78
N ASN A 93 -14.06 27.28 14.78
CA ASN A 93 -14.00 28.72 14.52
C ASN A 93 -14.60 29.09 13.15
N ASN A 94 -14.39 28.22 12.15
CA ASN A 94 -15.10 28.20 10.88
C ASN A 94 -16.16 27.10 10.93
N PRO A 95 -17.40 27.40 11.32
CA PRO A 95 -18.37 26.36 11.64
C PRO A 95 -18.80 25.55 10.42
N VAL A 96 -18.83 26.15 9.22
CA VAL A 96 -19.35 25.53 8.01
C VAL A 96 -18.32 25.59 6.89
N ILE A 97 -18.07 24.44 6.29
CA ILE A 97 -17.23 24.31 5.07
C ILE A 97 -18.09 23.81 3.91
N LYS A 98 -17.76 24.26 2.71
CA LYS A 98 -18.34 23.73 1.47
C LYS A 98 -17.43 22.65 0.91
N GLN A 99 -17.94 21.43 0.82
CA GLN A 99 -17.21 20.28 0.32
C GLN A 99 -17.78 19.83 -1.03
N THR A 100 -16.90 19.68 -2.03
CA THR A 100 -17.23 19.12 -3.34
C THR A 100 -16.62 17.74 -3.46
N TYR A 101 -17.42 16.75 -3.78
CA TYR A 101 -17.02 15.36 -4.00
C TYR A 101 -16.84 15.12 -5.50
N TYR A 102 -15.64 15.37 -6.01
CA TYR A 102 -15.35 15.33 -7.46
C TYR A 102 -15.63 13.97 -8.09
N ALA A 103 -15.34 12.87 -7.41
CA ALA A 103 -15.64 11.51 -7.87
C ALA A 103 -16.90 10.93 -7.21
N GLY A 104 -17.69 11.78 -6.52
CA GLY A 104 -18.85 11.35 -5.75
C GLY A 104 -18.49 10.67 -4.44
N THR A 105 -19.48 10.01 -3.83
CA THR A 105 -19.34 9.30 -2.57
C THR A 105 -19.66 7.82 -2.72
N ASP A 106 -19.11 6.98 -1.85
CA ASP A 106 -19.50 5.57 -1.76
C ASP A 106 -20.79 5.41 -0.93
N LYS A 107 -21.24 4.16 -0.77
CA LYS A 107 -22.45 3.83 0.02
C LYS A 107 -22.43 4.27 1.48
N PHE A 108 -21.27 4.61 2.02
CA PHE A 108 -21.10 5.12 3.38
C PHE A 108 -20.86 6.64 3.44
N GLY A 109 -21.00 7.34 2.30
CA GLY A 109 -20.77 8.79 2.20
C GLY A 109 -19.30 9.20 2.26
N ARG A 110 -18.35 8.28 1.99
CA ARG A 110 -16.92 8.58 1.98
C ARG A 110 -16.49 9.11 0.61
N ASP A 111 -15.56 10.06 0.60
CA ASP A 111 -15.03 10.66 -0.62
C ASP A 111 -14.27 9.63 -1.49
N MET A 112 -14.81 9.33 -2.66
CA MET A 112 -14.24 8.35 -3.60
C MET A 112 -12.88 8.80 -4.13
N LEU A 113 -12.68 10.10 -4.41
CA LEU A 113 -11.40 10.61 -4.92
C LEU A 113 -10.29 10.43 -3.88
N SER A 114 -10.53 10.86 -2.65
CA SER A 114 -9.57 10.69 -1.54
C SER A 114 -9.24 9.21 -1.30
N ARG A 115 -10.21 8.33 -1.40
CA ARG A 115 -10.01 6.87 -1.29
C ARG A 115 -9.15 6.30 -2.41
N LEU A 116 -9.37 6.74 -3.64
CA LEU A 116 -8.54 6.33 -4.78
C LEU A 116 -7.08 6.75 -4.59
N ILE A 117 -6.86 8.01 -4.19
CA ILE A 117 -5.51 8.54 -3.94
C ILE A 117 -4.79 7.73 -2.84
N ILE A 118 -5.48 7.45 -1.73
CA ILE A 118 -4.90 6.62 -0.65
C ILE A 118 -4.68 5.18 -1.12
N GLY A 119 -5.62 4.61 -1.89
CA GLY A 119 -5.52 3.27 -2.45
C GLY A 119 -4.28 3.10 -3.32
N VAL A 120 -3.97 4.08 -4.18
CA VAL A 120 -2.75 4.10 -4.99
C VAL A 120 -1.49 4.06 -4.11
N ARG A 121 -1.42 4.90 -3.08
CA ARG A 121 -0.30 4.91 -2.13
C ARG A 121 -0.08 3.56 -1.48
N VAL A 122 -1.17 2.97 -1.00
CA VAL A 122 -1.14 1.65 -0.34
C VAL A 122 -0.66 0.59 -1.33
N SER A 123 -1.24 0.53 -2.52
CA SER A 123 -0.89 -0.46 -3.55
C SER A 123 0.58 -0.36 -3.97
N LEU A 124 1.08 0.86 -4.20
CA LEU A 124 2.49 1.07 -4.56
C LEU A 124 3.45 0.68 -3.44
N GLY A 125 3.14 1.05 -2.18
CA GLY A 125 3.97 0.69 -1.03
C GLY A 125 4.07 -0.82 -0.83
N VAL A 126 2.95 -1.50 -0.99
CA VAL A 126 2.81 -2.96 -0.93
C VAL A 126 3.61 -3.65 -2.02
N GLY A 127 3.35 -3.27 -3.27
CA GLY A 127 4.06 -3.84 -4.42
C GLY A 127 5.58 -3.68 -4.26
N LEU A 128 6.04 -2.52 -3.79
CA LEU A 128 7.46 -2.27 -3.56
C LEU A 128 8.05 -3.23 -2.50
N ILE A 129 7.39 -3.41 -1.36
CA ILE A 129 7.85 -4.33 -0.31
C ILE A 129 7.88 -5.77 -0.80
N ALA A 130 6.81 -6.22 -1.46
CA ALA A 130 6.73 -7.57 -2.00
C ALA A 130 7.83 -7.84 -3.03
N VAL A 131 8.08 -6.88 -3.94
CA VAL A 131 9.16 -6.99 -4.94
C VAL A 131 10.53 -6.99 -4.29
N LEU A 132 10.81 -6.12 -3.32
CA LEU A 132 12.11 -6.11 -2.62
C LEU A 132 12.37 -7.43 -1.90
N LEU A 133 11.40 -8.00 -1.20
CA LEU A 133 11.52 -9.32 -0.58
C LEU A 133 11.77 -10.41 -1.61
N SER A 134 10.97 -10.44 -2.66
CA SER A 134 11.09 -11.39 -3.77
C SER A 134 12.44 -11.32 -4.45
N LEU A 135 12.94 -10.12 -4.76
CA LEU A 135 14.24 -9.91 -5.38
C LEU A 135 15.39 -10.34 -4.45
N THR A 136 15.33 -9.94 -3.19
CA THR A 136 16.40 -10.27 -2.24
C THR A 136 16.57 -11.78 -2.12
N ILE A 137 15.49 -12.50 -1.83
CA ILE A 137 15.54 -13.97 -1.68
C ILE A 137 15.87 -14.63 -3.03
N GLY A 138 15.21 -14.20 -4.11
CA GLY A 138 15.37 -14.82 -5.43
C GLY A 138 16.76 -14.61 -6.02
N ILE A 139 17.36 -13.43 -5.88
CA ILE A 139 18.72 -13.16 -6.35
C ILE A 139 19.73 -13.99 -5.55
N LEU A 140 19.62 -14.02 -4.23
CA LEU A 140 20.54 -14.78 -3.39
C LEU A 140 20.50 -16.27 -3.70
N LEU A 141 19.32 -16.88 -3.64
CA LEU A 141 19.19 -18.32 -3.88
C LEU A 141 19.46 -18.69 -5.34
N GLY A 142 18.98 -17.90 -6.30
CA GLY A 142 19.24 -18.13 -7.72
C GLY A 142 20.72 -17.99 -8.09
N ALA A 143 21.41 -17.00 -7.51
CA ALA A 143 22.86 -16.84 -7.75
C ALA A 143 23.67 -18.02 -7.16
N LEU A 144 23.35 -18.45 -5.96
CA LEU A 144 24.00 -19.60 -5.32
C LEU A 144 23.78 -20.89 -6.15
N ALA A 145 22.55 -21.17 -6.52
CA ALA A 145 22.20 -22.34 -7.33
C ALA A 145 22.93 -22.32 -8.70
N GLY A 146 22.87 -21.20 -9.41
CA GLY A 146 23.51 -21.05 -10.73
C GLY A 146 25.04 -21.10 -10.68
N PHE A 147 25.66 -20.57 -9.62
CA PHE A 147 27.10 -20.49 -9.49
C PHE A 147 27.71 -21.82 -9.01
N TYR A 148 27.23 -22.39 -7.90
CA TYR A 148 27.87 -23.58 -7.31
C TYR A 148 27.49 -24.86 -8.04
N ARG A 149 26.25 -24.97 -8.57
CA ARG A 149 25.72 -26.19 -9.19
C ARG A 149 25.76 -27.40 -8.23
N GLY A 150 25.57 -28.62 -8.76
CA GLY A 150 25.58 -29.85 -7.98
C GLY A 150 24.55 -29.86 -6.88
N TRP A 151 24.89 -30.40 -5.72
CA TRP A 151 23.93 -30.60 -4.62
C TRP A 151 23.29 -29.32 -4.10
N ILE A 152 23.98 -28.16 -4.16
CA ILE A 152 23.40 -26.84 -3.76
C ILE A 152 22.29 -26.47 -4.72
N ASP A 153 22.53 -26.60 -6.01
CA ASP A 153 21.53 -26.37 -7.04
C ASP A 153 20.34 -27.32 -6.89
N ASP A 154 20.60 -28.60 -6.71
CA ASP A 154 19.59 -29.64 -6.57
C ASP A 154 18.70 -29.39 -5.36
N CYS A 155 19.28 -29.04 -4.20
CA CYS A 155 18.51 -28.68 -3.00
C CYS A 155 17.65 -27.44 -3.20
N ILE A 156 18.20 -26.36 -3.78
CA ILE A 156 17.45 -25.12 -4.01
C ILE A 156 16.33 -25.37 -5.03
N MET A 157 16.62 -26.10 -6.10
CA MET A 157 15.62 -26.42 -7.12
C MET A 157 14.54 -27.37 -6.61
N TRP A 158 14.89 -28.33 -5.74
CA TRP A 158 13.92 -29.17 -5.06
C TRP A 158 12.95 -28.30 -4.22
N PHE A 159 13.49 -27.38 -3.41
CA PHE A 159 12.66 -26.48 -2.60
C PHE A 159 11.76 -25.57 -3.45
N ILE A 160 12.31 -25.02 -4.53
CA ILE A 160 11.55 -24.25 -5.53
C ILE A 160 10.40 -25.07 -6.11
N ASN A 161 10.66 -26.34 -6.46
CA ASN A 161 9.63 -27.21 -7.04
C ASN A 161 8.56 -27.59 -6.05
N VAL A 162 8.89 -27.79 -4.77
CA VAL A 162 7.91 -28.00 -3.70
C VAL A 162 6.97 -26.80 -3.56
N ILE A 163 7.53 -25.58 -3.51
CA ILE A 163 6.72 -24.37 -3.42
C ILE A 163 5.82 -24.21 -4.68
N TRP A 164 6.37 -24.51 -5.84
CA TRP A 164 5.66 -24.36 -7.12
C TRP A 164 4.54 -25.39 -7.33
N SER A 165 4.59 -26.52 -6.64
CA SER A 165 3.52 -27.53 -6.67
C SER A 165 2.26 -27.08 -5.91
N ILE A 166 2.38 -26.07 -5.05
CA ILE A 166 1.26 -25.51 -4.28
C ILE A 166 0.63 -24.35 -5.06
N PRO A 167 -0.68 -24.32 -5.29
CA PRO A 167 -1.34 -23.16 -5.89
C PRO A 167 -1.02 -21.88 -5.10
N THR A 168 -0.54 -20.83 -5.79
CA THR A 168 -0.04 -19.60 -5.17
C THR A 168 -1.02 -18.98 -4.18
N LEU A 169 -2.32 -18.94 -4.52
CA LEU A 169 -3.34 -18.40 -3.61
C LEU A 169 -3.41 -19.18 -2.31
N LEU A 170 -3.36 -20.51 -2.36
CA LEU A 170 -3.40 -21.34 -1.15
C LEU A 170 -2.16 -21.12 -0.30
N LEU A 171 -0.99 -20.96 -0.93
CA LEU A 171 0.26 -20.69 -0.22
C LEU A 171 0.22 -19.32 0.47
N VAL A 172 -0.26 -18.28 -0.22
CA VAL A 172 -0.44 -16.94 0.37
C VAL A 172 -1.40 -17.00 1.57
N PHE A 173 -2.53 -17.70 1.44
CA PHE A 173 -3.47 -17.88 2.55
C PHE A 173 -2.82 -18.62 3.74
N ALA A 174 -2.09 -19.71 3.49
CA ALA A 174 -1.43 -20.48 4.53
C ALA A 174 -0.41 -19.62 5.30
N ILE A 175 0.45 -18.86 4.58
CA ILE A 175 1.43 -17.95 5.19
C ILE A 175 0.72 -16.84 5.98
N THR A 176 -0.34 -16.26 5.44
CA THR A 176 -1.11 -15.21 6.12
C THR A 176 -1.76 -15.71 7.39
N LEU A 177 -2.26 -16.94 7.41
CA LEU A 177 -2.83 -17.55 8.62
C LEU A 177 -1.78 -17.75 9.73
N VAL A 178 -0.55 -18.13 9.36
CA VAL A 178 0.56 -18.31 10.29
C VAL A 178 1.05 -16.97 10.85
N LEU A 179 1.13 -15.93 9.99
CA LEU A 179 1.58 -14.60 10.38
C LEU A 179 0.51 -13.81 11.17
N GLY A 180 -0.73 -14.28 11.15
CA GLY A 180 -1.87 -13.61 11.78
C GLY A 180 -2.61 -12.67 10.81
N LYS A 181 -3.79 -12.19 11.29
CA LYS A 181 -4.65 -11.29 10.50
C LYS A 181 -4.09 -9.87 10.54
N GLY A 182 -3.68 -9.35 9.40
CA GLY A 182 -3.23 -7.97 9.27
C GLY A 182 -2.88 -7.63 7.83
N PHE A 183 -2.80 -6.33 7.59
CA PHE A 183 -2.51 -5.78 6.28
C PHE A 183 -1.09 -6.15 5.80
N TRP A 184 -0.08 -5.96 6.62
CA TRP A 184 1.32 -6.24 6.29
C TRP A 184 1.61 -7.71 6.05
N GLN A 185 0.92 -8.60 6.77
CA GLN A 185 1.09 -10.03 6.67
C GLN A 185 0.79 -10.57 5.27
N VAL A 186 -0.25 -10.03 4.62
CA VAL A 186 -0.60 -10.40 3.25
C VAL A 186 0.55 -10.05 2.28
N PHE A 187 1.18 -8.91 2.44
CA PHE A 187 2.26 -8.47 1.53
C PHE A 187 3.56 -9.23 1.73
N ILE A 188 3.87 -9.54 2.98
CA ILE A 188 4.98 -10.43 3.29
C ILE A 188 4.71 -11.81 2.66
N ALA A 189 3.49 -12.33 2.79
CA ALA A 189 3.10 -13.60 2.19
C ALA A 189 3.26 -13.59 0.66
N VAL A 190 2.79 -12.54 -0.02
CA VAL A 190 2.95 -12.39 -1.46
C VAL A 190 4.44 -12.31 -1.84
N GLY A 191 5.23 -11.48 -1.18
CA GLY A 191 6.67 -11.39 -1.44
C GLY A 191 7.40 -12.72 -1.24
N LEU A 192 7.00 -13.48 -0.22
CA LEU A 192 7.52 -14.82 0.08
C LEU A 192 7.05 -15.91 -0.91
N THR A 193 6.14 -15.64 -1.80
CA THR A 193 5.76 -16.58 -2.87
C THR A 193 6.36 -16.21 -4.22
N MET A 194 6.61 -14.94 -4.48
CA MET A 194 7.09 -14.45 -5.78
C MET A 194 8.58 -14.68 -6.04
N TRP A 195 9.40 -14.93 -5.01
CA TRP A 195 10.85 -15.09 -5.16
C TRP A 195 11.25 -16.28 -6.04
N VAL A 196 10.39 -17.29 -6.15
CA VAL A 196 10.65 -18.52 -6.93
C VAL A 196 10.92 -18.22 -8.39
N ASN A 197 10.12 -17.34 -9.02
CA ASN A 197 10.29 -16.93 -10.40
C ASN A 197 11.61 -16.16 -10.61
N VAL A 198 11.92 -15.28 -9.66
CA VAL A 198 13.18 -14.52 -9.65
C VAL A 198 14.38 -15.47 -9.53
N ALA A 199 14.32 -16.42 -8.59
CA ALA A 199 15.41 -17.38 -8.38
C ALA A 199 15.69 -18.22 -9.63
N ARG A 200 14.66 -18.70 -10.31
CA ARG A 200 14.82 -19.46 -11.57
C ARG A 200 15.45 -18.63 -12.68
N LEU A 201 14.99 -17.39 -12.85
CA LEU A 201 15.56 -16.48 -13.85
C LEU A 201 17.02 -16.21 -13.53
N VAL A 202 17.34 -15.80 -12.31
CA VAL A 202 18.70 -15.48 -11.87
C VAL A 202 19.62 -16.68 -12.01
N ARG A 203 19.17 -17.87 -11.59
CA ARG A 203 19.92 -19.12 -11.78
C ARG A 203 20.31 -19.32 -13.26
N GLY A 204 19.34 -19.21 -14.18
CA GLY A 204 19.59 -19.36 -15.61
C GLY A 204 20.60 -18.34 -16.15
N GLN A 205 20.45 -17.07 -15.76
CA GLN A 205 21.38 -16.00 -16.15
C GLN A 205 22.80 -16.21 -15.61
N VAL A 206 22.91 -16.60 -14.33
CA VAL A 206 24.21 -16.87 -13.71
C VAL A 206 24.91 -18.06 -14.39
N MET A 207 24.16 -19.11 -14.71
CA MET A 207 24.72 -20.29 -15.45
C MET A 207 25.22 -19.88 -16.82
N ALA A 208 24.55 -18.97 -17.53
CA ALA A 208 24.94 -18.50 -18.83
C ALA A 208 26.23 -17.62 -18.81
N ILE A 209 26.37 -16.81 -17.78
CA ILE A 209 27.49 -15.87 -17.64
C ILE A 209 28.70 -16.53 -16.99
N LYS A 210 28.53 -17.48 -16.07
CA LYS A 210 29.61 -18.12 -15.31
C LYS A 210 30.74 -18.69 -16.20
N ASN A 211 30.40 -19.14 -17.40
CA ASN A 211 31.36 -19.75 -18.36
C ASN A 211 31.92 -18.72 -19.36
N ARG A 212 31.75 -17.41 -19.12
CA ARG A 212 32.36 -16.40 -20.00
C ARG A 212 33.80 -16.15 -19.60
N GLU A 213 34.64 -15.83 -20.58
CA GLU A 213 36.10 -15.63 -20.44
C GLU A 213 36.46 -14.63 -19.35
N PHE A 214 35.69 -13.52 -19.23
CA PHE A 214 35.96 -12.52 -18.20
C PHE A 214 35.70 -13.02 -16.78
N ILE A 215 34.82 -14.02 -16.58
CA ILE A 215 34.59 -14.67 -15.27
C ILE A 215 35.73 -15.68 -15.00
N GLU A 216 36.21 -16.38 -16.00
CA GLU A 216 37.38 -17.27 -15.86
C GLU A 216 38.62 -16.47 -15.47
N ALA A 217 38.80 -15.28 -16.04
CA ALA A 217 39.88 -14.38 -15.67
C ALA A 217 39.84 -13.98 -14.18
N THR A 218 38.64 -13.80 -13.55
CA THR A 218 38.56 -13.51 -12.12
C THR A 218 39.10 -14.61 -11.24
N ARG A 219 38.96 -15.88 -11.66
CA ARG A 219 39.50 -17.03 -10.94
C ARG A 219 41.03 -17.08 -11.04
N VAL A 220 41.60 -16.79 -12.26
CA VAL A 220 43.04 -16.70 -12.45
C VAL A 220 43.65 -15.59 -11.57
N LEU A 221 42.91 -14.48 -11.38
CA LEU A 221 43.29 -13.39 -10.49
C LEU A 221 43.10 -13.69 -9.00
N GLY A 222 42.60 -14.90 -8.65
CA GLY A 222 42.44 -15.31 -7.24
C GLY A 222 41.25 -14.69 -6.52
N TYR A 223 40.22 -14.20 -7.25
CA TYR A 223 39.04 -13.67 -6.61
C TYR A 223 38.20 -14.79 -5.94
N SER A 224 37.67 -14.48 -4.76
CA SER A 224 36.74 -15.39 -4.08
C SER A 224 35.43 -15.52 -4.86
N ASP A 225 34.75 -16.65 -4.72
CA ASP A 225 33.47 -16.92 -5.38
C ASP A 225 32.42 -15.85 -5.09
N MET A 226 32.30 -15.43 -3.82
CA MET A 226 31.36 -14.36 -3.44
C MET A 226 31.69 -13.04 -4.12
N ARG A 227 32.97 -12.65 -4.19
CA ARG A 227 33.39 -11.45 -4.90
C ARG A 227 33.07 -11.56 -6.40
N THR A 228 33.27 -12.69 -7.01
CA THR A 228 32.93 -12.94 -8.41
C THR A 228 31.43 -12.83 -8.64
N ILE A 229 30.59 -13.41 -7.77
CA ILE A 229 29.13 -13.31 -7.85
C ILE A 229 28.67 -11.85 -7.76
N PHE A 230 29.02 -11.16 -6.66
CA PHE A 230 28.47 -9.82 -6.37
C PHE A 230 29.03 -8.71 -7.25
N ILE A 231 30.31 -8.77 -7.64
CA ILE A 231 30.98 -7.69 -8.39
C ILE A 231 30.96 -7.93 -9.89
N HIS A 232 31.00 -9.19 -10.33
CA HIS A 232 31.15 -9.47 -11.76
C HIS A 232 29.91 -10.12 -12.39
N ILE A 233 29.21 -11.01 -11.70
CA ILE A 233 28.04 -11.68 -12.28
C ILE A 233 26.78 -10.86 -12.11
N LEU A 234 26.40 -10.49 -10.87
CA LEU A 234 25.14 -9.81 -10.61
C LEU A 234 24.96 -8.48 -11.36
N PRO A 235 25.98 -7.61 -11.50
CA PRO A 235 25.82 -6.39 -12.30
C PRO A 235 25.54 -6.68 -13.78
N ASN A 236 26.05 -7.77 -14.32
CA ASN A 236 25.85 -8.14 -15.71
C ASN A 236 24.45 -8.76 -16.01
N ILE A 237 23.74 -9.22 -14.99
CA ILE A 237 22.36 -9.75 -15.12
C ILE A 237 21.29 -8.77 -14.64
N ILE A 238 21.66 -7.54 -14.28
CA ILE A 238 20.71 -6.57 -13.72
C ILE A 238 19.56 -6.25 -14.68
N GLY A 239 19.83 -6.24 -15.99
CA GLY A 239 18.80 -5.99 -17.00
C GLY A 239 17.62 -6.99 -16.91
N PRO A 240 17.85 -8.29 -17.08
CA PRO A 240 16.81 -9.32 -16.87
C PRO A 240 16.17 -9.28 -15.49
N VAL A 241 16.94 -8.97 -14.43
CA VAL A 241 16.41 -8.86 -13.06
C VAL A 241 15.46 -7.68 -12.94
N LEU A 242 15.75 -6.54 -13.54
CA LEU A 242 14.83 -5.37 -13.54
C LEU A 242 13.54 -5.66 -14.30
N VAL A 243 13.61 -6.43 -15.38
CA VAL A 243 12.41 -6.84 -16.14
C VAL A 243 11.49 -7.68 -15.26
N ILE A 244 12.01 -8.72 -14.59
CA ILE A 244 11.18 -9.55 -13.72
C ILE A 244 10.68 -8.76 -12.49
N ALA A 245 11.47 -7.81 -11.99
CA ALA A 245 11.04 -6.93 -10.91
C ALA A 245 9.84 -6.07 -11.33
N ALA A 246 9.87 -5.50 -12.54
CA ALA A 246 8.77 -4.72 -13.09
C ALA A 246 7.50 -5.57 -13.30
N ILE A 247 7.64 -6.81 -13.79
CA ILE A 247 6.53 -7.75 -13.95
C ILE A 247 5.91 -8.08 -12.58
N ASN A 248 6.74 -8.42 -11.60
CA ASN A 248 6.26 -8.73 -10.24
C ASN A 248 5.61 -7.53 -9.54
N PHE A 249 6.05 -6.30 -9.89
CA PHE A 249 5.44 -5.08 -9.35
C PHE A 249 4.07 -4.78 -9.96
N ALA A 250 3.86 -5.17 -11.22
CA ALA A 250 2.62 -4.93 -11.95
C ALA A 250 1.54 -6.02 -11.74
N SER A 251 1.92 -7.18 -11.18
CA SER A 251 1.03 -8.32 -10.93
C SER A 251 0.33 -8.26 -9.59
#